data_b7f9888a0711f98100302743505f608a
#
_entry.id   b7f9888a0711f98100302743505f608a
#
_cell.length_a   1.000
_cell.length_b   1.000
_cell.length_c   1.000
_cell.angle_alpha   90.00
_cell.angle_beta   90.00
_cell.angle_gamma   90.00
#
_symmetry.space_group_name_H-M   'P 1'
#
loop_
_entity.id
_entity.type
_entity.pdbx_description
1 polymer ?
#
loop_
_entity_poly.entity_id
_entity_poly.type
_entity_poly.pdbx_seq_one_letter_code
_entity_poly.pdbx_strand_id
1 'polypeptide(L)'
;MILSARLSVAYGKIPNLHLRLLDAKNTSTELDSRLNILKGEKVKNMRDKWWQDAVIYQVYPKSFNDTTGSGYGDITGIIEKLPYLEKLGVDGLWLSPVYLSPQVDNGYDITDYRVIDTMFGSNEDMYRLIEAAHDKNIKIIMDFVANHTSDQCVWFQESRKGTDNFFSDFYIWQDAKPDGSEPNNWGSSFGGSAWTWDEKREQYYLHYYAAEQPDLNWENPHVRAYIYDMMRFWKQKGVDGWRMDVITSISKDQDFPDNARDLTTTNQQNGPRMHEFIHEMNQEILTPLDMMTVGESPAAKSWDAWELVSPEREELDMIFTFEHMHIDRKAGDVNGRWALQDRDLVKLKDILSNWQLELRDKGWNALYFENHDRARVISRWGNDTTYRYECATAFATILHGLQGTPFIYQGEEIGMTNPEFELGEYVDIELKGNYQHFVVEQQTMTQADFLAAVHKISRDNARTPMQWDDSENAGFTNGTPWFKVNPNYPDINVAKDLKAEKSVFKYYQELIRLRKTEDILKTGTYKLLLPEDEAIFAYLRQNGSKTWLVLANLSENMIKLEELMPLPDVKATVITNYRDRTNLSETLRAYEAVIVEI
;
A
#
# COMPACT_ATOMS: atom_id res chain seq x y z
N MET A 1 18.52 30.36 26.38
CA MET A 1 19.46 30.88 25.36
C MET A 1 20.22 29.74 24.62
N ILE A 2 20.35 28.55 25.17
CA ILE A 2 21.02 27.39 24.51
C ILE A 2 20.04 26.58 23.62
N LEU A 3 18.74 26.59 23.92
CA LEU A 3 17.71 25.94 23.11
C LEU A 3 17.40 26.72 21.80
N SER A 4 17.48 28.05 21.79
CA SER A 4 17.23 28.81 20.57
C SER A 4 18.32 28.68 19.50
N ALA A 5 19.55 28.34 19.92
CA ALA A 5 20.67 28.13 19.01
C ALA A 5 20.64 26.75 18.31
N ARG A 6 20.04 25.73 18.94
CA ARG A 6 19.89 24.40 18.32
C ARG A 6 18.74 24.31 17.30
N LEU A 7 17.68 25.09 17.51
CA LEU A 7 16.57 25.20 16.54
C LEU A 7 16.99 25.88 15.23
N SER A 8 17.97 26.79 15.26
CA SER A 8 18.46 27.50 14.07
C SER A 8 19.41 26.65 13.19
N VAL A 9 19.86 25.50 13.68
CA VAL A 9 20.76 24.59 12.95
C VAL A 9 19.97 23.45 12.29
N ALA A 10 18.84 23.04 12.87
CA ALA A 10 17.99 21.97 12.31
C ALA A 10 17.04 22.46 11.22
N TYR A 11 16.58 23.70 11.34
CA TYR A 11 15.66 24.32 10.36
C TYR A 11 16.31 25.61 9.86
N GLY A 12 17.03 25.53 8.74
CA GLY A 12 17.67 26.69 8.12
C GLY A 12 16.74 27.89 8.09
N LYS A 13 17.27 29.07 8.36
CA LYS A 13 16.51 30.32 8.37
C LYS A 13 15.62 30.43 7.15
N ILE A 14 14.32 30.45 7.34
CA ILE A 14 13.34 30.75 6.30
C ILE A 14 13.62 32.16 5.79
N PRO A 15 13.92 32.37 4.51
CA PRO A 15 14.05 33.72 3.96
C PRO A 15 12.68 34.41 4.04
N ASN A 16 12.66 35.65 4.55
CA ASN A 16 11.48 36.49 4.53
C ASN A 16 10.87 36.53 3.13
N LEU A 17 9.64 36.02 3.00
CA LEU A 17 8.81 36.18 1.81
C LEU A 17 8.45 37.66 1.68
N HIS A 18 9.23 38.44 0.94
CA HIS A 18 8.82 39.75 0.49
C HIS A 18 7.77 39.59 -0.60
N LEU A 19 6.52 39.85 -0.26
CA LEU A 19 5.48 40.19 -1.22
C LEU A 19 5.95 41.40 -2.05
N ARG A 20 6.45 41.14 -3.26
CA ARG A 20 6.56 42.18 -4.29
C ARG A 20 5.22 42.25 -5.01
N LEU A 21 4.45 43.27 -4.72
CA LEU A 21 3.39 43.78 -5.60
C LEU A 21 4.08 44.19 -6.91
N LEU A 22 3.82 43.42 -7.96
CA LEU A 22 4.20 43.80 -9.33
C LEU A 22 3.20 44.83 -9.83
N ASP A 23 3.72 46.03 -10.11
CA ASP A 23 3.00 47.10 -10.76
C ASP A 23 2.40 46.63 -12.11
N ALA A 24 1.09 46.75 -12.22
CA ALA A 24 0.36 46.56 -13.43
C ALA A 24 0.58 47.76 -14.39
N LYS A 25 1.56 47.64 -15.30
CA LYS A 25 1.56 48.39 -16.57
C LYS A 25 2.57 47.79 -17.55
N ASN A 26 1.99 47.25 -18.67
CA ASN A 26 2.56 46.70 -19.94
C ASN A 26 2.55 45.18 -19.96
N THR A 27 1.80 44.55 -20.78
CA THR A 27 1.53 44.51 -22.21
C THR A 27 0.48 43.44 -22.48
N SER A 28 -0.59 43.77 -23.16
CA SER A 28 -1.65 42.84 -23.58
C SER A 28 -1.16 41.78 -24.56
N THR A 29 -0.04 41.99 -25.22
CA THR A 29 0.55 41.06 -26.22
C THR A 29 1.32 39.90 -25.59
N GLU A 30 1.87 40.03 -24.37
CA GLU A 30 2.55 38.92 -23.67
C GLU A 30 1.55 38.02 -22.92
N LEU A 31 0.43 38.56 -22.46
CA LEU A 31 -0.66 37.75 -21.89
C LEU A 31 -1.33 36.88 -22.95
N ASP A 32 -1.57 37.44 -24.16
CA ASP A 32 -2.18 36.68 -25.26
C ASP A 32 -1.25 35.58 -25.80
N SER A 33 0.07 35.78 -25.79
CA SER A 33 1.02 34.73 -26.16
C SER A 33 1.10 33.61 -25.10
N ARG A 34 1.01 33.92 -23.83
CA ARG A 34 0.96 32.92 -22.73
C ARG A 34 -0.38 32.20 -22.68
N LEU A 35 -1.49 32.90 -22.94
CA LEU A 35 -2.82 32.28 -23.05
C LEU A 35 -2.95 31.38 -24.28
N ASN A 36 -2.23 31.68 -25.39
CA ASN A 36 -2.19 30.83 -26.56
C ASN A 36 -1.25 29.62 -26.39
N ILE A 37 -0.21 29.71 -25.57
CA ILE A 37 0.63 28.57 -25.18
C ILE A 37 -0.17 27.64 -24.25
N LEU A 38 -0.96 28.18 -23.30
CA LEU A 38 -1.82 27.40 -22.40
C LEU A 38 -3.04 26.78 -23.13
N LYS A 39 -3.49 27.35 -24.27
CA LYS A 39 -4.55 26.76 -25.10
C LYS A 39 -4.03 25.76 -26.14
N GLY A 40 -2.74 25.65 -26.33
CA GLY A 40 -2.07 24.70 -27.22
C GLY A 40 -1.48 23.49 -26.56
N GLU A 41 -1.36 23.44 -25.22
CA GLU A 41 -1.06 22.21 -24.51
C GLU A 41 -2.31 21.33 -24.55
N LYS A 42 -2.28 20.33 -25.43
CA LYS A 42 -3.20 19.19 -25.40
C LYS A 42 -3.34 18.76 -23.96
N VAL A 43 -4.57 18.57 -23.48
CA VAL A 43 -4.88 17.78 -22.30
C VAL A 43 -3.95 16.57 -22.36
N LYS A 44 -2.96 16.51 -21.47
CA LYS A 44 -1.98 15.43 -21.45
C LYS A 44 -2.79 14.15 -21.28
N ASN A 45 -2.83 13.38 -22.33
CA ASN A 45 -3.69 12.20 -22.39
C ASN A 45 -3.32 11.33 -21.17
N MET A 46 -4.29 10.81 -20.45
CA MET A 46 -4.09 9.88 -19.31
C MET A 46 -3.11 8.75 -19.63
N ARG A 47 -2.85 8.51 -20.91
CA ARG A 47 -2.03 7.42 -21.47
C ARG A 47 -0.53 7.68 -21.53
N ASP A 48 -0.02 8.80 -21.04
CA ASP A 48 1.39 9.18 -21.19
C ASP A 48 2.16 9.18 -19.85
N LYS A 49 1.59 8.63 -18.80
CA LYS A 49 2.23 8.57 -17.46
C LYS A 49 3.05 7.28 -17.32
N TRP A 50 4.31 7.41 -16.88
CA TRP A 50 5.26 6.29 -16.76
C TRP A 50 4.72 5.13 -15.89
N TRP A 51 3.98 5.43 -14.85
CA TRP A 51 3.44 4.41 -13.92
C TRP A 51 2.32 3.54 -14.53
N GLN A 52 1.71 3.93 -15.63
CA GLN A 52 0.71 3.11 -16.33
C GLN A 52 1.32 1.88 -17.03
N ASP A 53 2.59 1.98 -17.41
CA ASP A 53 3.37 0.89 -18.01
C ASP A 53 4.18 0.12 -16.96
N ALA A 54 4.26 0.66 -15.75
CA ALA A 54 5.13 0.16 -14.70
C ALA A 54 4.55 -1.02 -13.94
N VAL A 55 5.45 -1.78 -13.33
CA VAL A 55 5.21 -2.69 -12.21
C VAL A 55 6.05 -2.21 -11.03
N ILE A 56 5.41 -2.02 -9.89
CA ILE A 56 6.06 -1.53 -8.67
C ILE A 56 6.31 -2.71 -7.73
N TYR A 57 7.49 -2.73 -7.11
CA TYR A 57 7.85 -3.72 -6.11
C TYR A 57 7.88 -3.05 -4.73
N GLN A 58 7.13 -3.58 -3.78
CA GLN A 58 7.17 -3.11 -2.40
C GLN A 58 8.29 -3.80 -1.63
N VAL A 59 9.17 -3.01 -1.07
CA VAL A 59 10.18 -3.43 -0.09
C VAL A 59 9.71 -3.05 1.31
N TYR A 60 9.67 -4.02 2.21
CA TYR A 60 9.57 -3.81 3.65
C TYR A 60 10.99 -3.84 4.23
N PRO A 61 11.66 -2.67 4.39
CA PRO A 61 13.10 -2.60 4.60
C PRO A 61 13.59 -3.43 5.78
N LYS A 62 12.84 -3.40 6.88
CA LYS A 62 13.14 -4.10 8.14
C LYS A 62 13.36 -5.61 7.97
N SER A 63 12.73 -6.21 6.93
CA SER A 63 12.78 -7.66 6.65
C SER A 63 13.36 -7.99 5.28
N PHE A 64 14.05 -7.08 4.59
CA PHE A 64 14.50 -7.33 3.22
C PHE A 64 15.89 -7.95 3.14
N ASN A 65 16.93 -7.25 3.60
CA ASN A 65 18.31 -7.77 3.65
C ASN A 65 19.13 -6.96 4.66
N ASP A 66 19.79 -7.63 5.60
CA ASP A 66 20.63 -7.03 6.64
C ASP A 66 22.10 -7.23 6.29
N THR A 67 22.83 -6.14 6.08
CA THR A 67 24.29 -6.16 5.77
C THR A 67 25.15 -5.94 7.00
N THR A 68 24.57 -5.53 8.12
CA THR A 68 25.27 -5.13 9.34
C THR A 68 25.32 -6.22 10.40
N GLY A 69 24.46 -7.23 10.31
CA GLY A 69 24.29 -8.25 11.35
C GLY A 69 23.48 -7.74 12.56
N SER A 70 22.77 -6.64 12.41
CA SER A 70 21.91 -6.06 13.44
C SER A 70 20.64 -6.88 13.70
N GLY A 71 20.28 -7.72 12.74
CA GLY A 71 19.01 -8.45 12.71
C GLY A 71 17.89 -7.68 12.00
N TYR A 72 18.12 -6.45 11.60
CA TYR A 72 17.20 -5.60 10.83
C TYR A 72 17.77 -5.36 9.44
N GLY A 73 16.93 -5.47 8.42
CA GLY A 73 17.31 -5.09 7.07
C GLY A 73 17.66 -3.60 6.98
N ASP A 74 18.52 -3.25 6.04
CA ASP A 74 19.06 -1.90 5.90
C ASP A 74 19.07 -1.41 4.44
N ILE A 75 19.30 -0.11 4.24
CA ILE A 75 19.31 0.53 2.92
C ILE A 75 20.45 -0.01 2.05
N THR A 76 21.60 -0.32 2.64
CA THR A 76 22.71 -0.94 1.89
C THR A 76 22.31 -2.32 1.39
N GLY A 77 21.56 -3.08 2.19
CA GLY A 77 21.00 -4.36 1.79
C GLY A 77 20.02 -4.25 0.61
N ILE A 78 19.25 -3.18 0.54
CA ILE A 78 18.39 -2.91 -0.63
C ILE A 78 19.26 -2.63 -1.87
N ILE A 79 20.31 -1.81 -1.73
CA ILE A 79 21.27 -1.51 -2.82
C ILE A 79 21.89 -2.81 -3.36
N GLU A 80 22.32 -3.72 -2.49
CA GLU A 80 22.90 -5.01 -2.89
C GLU A 80 21.93 -5.89 -3.68
N LYS A 81 20.63 -5.75 -3.45
CA LYS A 81 19.59 -6.53 -4.14
C LYS A 81 18.99 -5.84 -5.36
N LEU A 82 19.41 -4.61 -5.70
CA LEU A 82 18.97 -3.94 -6.93
C LEU A 82 19.22 -4.77 -8.22
N PRO A 83 20.34 -5.51 -8.39
CA PRO A 83 20.49 -6.39 -9.55
C PRO A 83 19.46 -7.52 -9.64
N TYR A 84 18.95 -8.02 -8.51
CA TYR A 84 17.87 -8.99 -8.47
C TYR A 84 16.54 -8.36 -8.92
N LEU A 85 16.25 -7.17 -8.45
CA LEU A 85 15.03 -6.42 -8.80
C LEU A 85 15.04 -5.95 -10.26
N GLU A 86 16.19 -5.49 -10.77
CA GLU A 86 16.40 -5.22 -12.19
C GLU A 86 16.17 -6.47 -13.05
N LYS A 87 16.69 -7.62 -12.60
CA LYS A 87 16.46 -8.91 -13.27
C LYS A 87 14.98 -9.33 -13.26
N LEU A 88 14.25 -9.06 -12.18
CA LEU A 88 12.80 -9.29 -12.14
C LEU A 88 12.08 -8.42 -13.16
N GLY A 89 12.59 -7.21 -13.39
CA GLY A 89 12.10 -6.30 -14.42
C GLY A 89 11.14 -5.23 -13.89
N VAL A 90 11.12 -4.96 -12.59
CA VAL A 90 10.28 -3.92 -11.99
C VAL A 90 10.76 -2.51 -12.34
N ASP A 91 9.86 -1.54 -12.32
CA ASP A 91 10.11 -0.17 -12.75
C ASP A 91 10.21 0.82 -11.59
N GLY A 92 9.73 0.43 -10.43
CA GLY A 92 9.79 1.25 -9.22
C GLY A 92 9.83 0.42 -7.95
N LEU A 93 10.42 0.99 -6.91
CA LEU A 93 10.44 0.45 -5.56
C LEU A 93 9.62 1.35 -4.65
N TRP A 94 8.58 0.78 -4.03
CA TRP A 94 7.93 1.41 -2.90
C TRP A 94 8.60 0.92 -1.62
N LEU A 95 9.17 1.84 -0.85
CA LEU A 95 9.78 1.58 0.46
C LEU A 95 8.76 1.89 1.55
N SER A 96 8.43 0.90 2.39
CA SER A 96 7.74 1.19 3.66
C SER A 96 8.61 2.11 4.53
N PRO A 97 8.05 2.83 5.54
CA PRO A 97 8.75 3.94 6.20
C PRO A 97 10.15 3.59 6.70
N VAL A 98 11.11 4.45 6.39
CA VAL A 98 12.53 4.35 6.83
C VAL A 98 12.95 5.58 7.66
N TYR A 99 12.00 6.46 7.98
CA TYR A 99 12.24 7.66 8.76
C TYR A 99 12.52 7.35 10.23
N LEU A 100 13.09 8.34 10.94
CA LEU A 100 13.32 8.24 12.37
C LEU A 100 12.01 7.98 13.11
N SER A 101 11.95 6.85 13.84
CA SER A 101 10.73 6.36 14.48
C SER A 101 11.07 5.57 15.76
N PRO A 102 10.26 5.68 16.83
CA PRO A 102 10.32 4.77 17.98
C PRO A 102 9.91 3.32 17.66
N GLN A 103 9.36 3.06 16.46
CA GLN A 103 8.97 1.73 15.99
C GLN A 103 7.79 1.10 16.74
N VAL A 104 6.89 1.89 17.31
CA VAL A 104 5.66 1.40 17.97
C VAL A 104 4.77 0.70 16.96
N ASP A 105 4.62 1.29 15.76
CA ASP A 105 3.92 0.69 14.61
C ASP A 105 4.88 0.50 13.43
N ASN A 106 6.06 -0.08 13.70
CA ASN A 106 7.03 -0.49 12.69
C ASN A 106 7.40 0.60 11.67
N GLY A 107 7.54 1.85 12.13
CA GLY A 107 7.98 2.97 11.32
C GLY A 107 6.86 3.93 10.91
N TYR A 108 5.59 3.57 11.10
CA TYR A 108 4.46 4.46 10.82
C TYR A 108 4.23 5.52 11.91
N ASP A 109 4.93 5.45 13.03
CA ASP A 109 5.03 6.44 14.10
C ASP A 109 6.28 7.33 13.90
N ILE A 110 6.19 8.32 12.99
CA ILE A 110 7.33 9.11 12.52
C ILE A 110 7.65 10.25 13.49
N THR A 111 8.92 10.31 13.92
CA THR A 111 9.45 11.39 14.77
C THR A 111 10.02 12.55 13.95
N ASP A 112 10.74 12.25 12.85
CA ASP A 112 11.29 13.26 11.93
C ASP A 112 11.25 12.71 10.49
N TYR A 113 10.52 13.40 9.62
CA TYR A 113 10.33 13.02 8.22
C TYR A 113 11.54 13.24 7.31
N ARG A 114 12.58 13.93 7.77
CA ARG A 114 13.78 14.26 6.96
C ARG A 114 15.01 13.47 7.38
N VAL A 115 14.90 12.68 8.42
CA VAL A 115 15.99 11.88 8.98
C VAL A 115 15.67 10.42 8.78
N ILE A 116 16.58 9.69 8.16
CA ILE A 116 16.52 8.23 8.07
C ILE A 116 16.89 7.66 9.43
N ASP A 117 16.11 6.67 9.89
CA ASP A 117 16.38 5.97 11.14
C ASP A 117 17.72 5.23 11.05
N THR A 118 18.53 5.36 12.09
CA THR A 118 19.84 4.70 12.16
C THR A 118 19.78 3.18 12.09
N MET A 119 18.62 2.60 12.38
CA MET A 119 18.34 1.18 12.16
C MET A 119 18.52 0.79 10.69
N PHE A 120 18.11 1.66 9.76
CA PHE A 120 18.17 1.41 8.32
C PHE A 120 19.42 1.99 7.66
N GLY A 121 20.15 2.88 8.35
CA GLY A 121 21.32 3.57 7.83
C GLY A 121 21.31 5.08 8.04
N SER A 122 21.66 5.84 7.02
CA SER A 122 21.75 7.29 7.06
C SER A 122 21.06 7.94 5.87
N ASN A 123 20.90 9.27 5.91
CA ASN A 123 20.41 10.03 4.76
C ASN A 123 21.31 9.84 3.52
N GLU A 124 22.63 9.75 3.71
CA GLU A 124 23.60 9.50 2.65
C GLU A 124 23.40 8.12 2.01
N ASP A 125 23.03 7.12 2.81
CA ASP A 125 22.69 5.79 2.30
C ASP A 125 21.42 5.83 1.45
N MET A 126 20.42 6.58 1.88
CA MET A 126 19.19 6.78 1.09
C MET A 126 19.47 7.52 -0.22
N TYR A 127 20.33 8.53 -0.22
CA TYR A 127 20.73 9.22 -1.47
C TYR A 127 21.46 8.29 -2.41
N ARG A 128 22.34 7.41 -1.90
CA ARG A 128 23.01 6.38 -2.71
C ARG A 128 22.02 5.36 -3.27
N LEU A 129 20.99 4.97 -2.49
CA LEU A 129 19.94 4.07 -2.98
C LEU A 129 19.17 4.68 -4.14
N ILE A 130 18.78 5.95 -4.02
CA ILE A 130 18.06 6.68 -5.08
C ILE A 130 18.91 6.72 -6.36
N GLU A 131 20.18 7.10 -6.25
CA GLU A 131 21.11 7.15 -7.39
C GLU A 131 21.29 5.76 -8.04
N ALA A 132 21.58 4.73 -7.23
CA ALA A 132 21.79 3.37 -7.71
C ALA A 132 20.54 2.74 -8.35
N ALA A 133 19.35 3.09 -7.87
CA ALA A 133 18.08 2.67 -8.47
C ALA A 133 17.85 3.37 -9.82
N HIS A 134 18.09 4.69 -9.87
CA HIS A 134 17.97 5.47 -11.10
C HIS A 134 18.94 5.00 -12.19
N ASP A 135 20.17 4.61 -11.85
CA ASP A 135 21.14 4.03 -12.79
C ASP A 135 20.62 2.73 -13.46
N LYS A 136 19.64 2.08 -12.82
CA LYS A 136 18.94 0.89 -13.33
C LYS A 136 17.56 1.19 -13.92
N ASN A 137 17.22 2.48 -14.07
CA ASN A 137 15.89 2.95 -14.46
C ASN A 137 14.76 2.49 -13.53
N ILE A 138 15.05 2.31 -12.25
CA ILE A 138 14.09 1.97 -11.21
C ILE A 138 13.76 3.25 -10.43
N LYS A 139 12.48 3.60 -10.35
CA LYS A 139 11.95 4.75 -9.63
C LYS A 139 11.87 4.48 -8.13
N ILE A 140 12.01 5.52 -7.29
CA ILE A 140 11.86 5.40 -5.85
C ILE A 140 10.58 6.09 -5.39
N ILE A 141 9.72 5.33 -4.70
CA ILE A 141 8.47 5.76 -4.10
C ILE A 141 8.63 5.59 -2.60
N MET A 142 8.54 6.68 -1.85
CA MET A 142 8.59 6.63 -0.38
C MET A 142 7.19 6.59 0.21
N ASP A 143 7.08 6.07 1.42
CA ASP A 143 5.84 6.11 2.18
C ASP A 143 5.63 7.52 2.77
N PHE A 144 4.41 8.02 2.69
CA PHE A 144 4.01 9.35 3.13
C PHE A 144 2.92 9.21 4.19
N VAL A 145 3.30 9.30 5.45
CA VAL A 145 2.39 9.20 6.59
C VAL A 145 1.95 10.61 6.98
N ALA A 146 0.77 11.01 6.55
CA ALA A 146 0.29 12.38 6.69
C ALA A 146 -0.84 12.56 7.71
N ASN A 147 -1.48 11.47 8.15
CA ASN A 147 -2.57 11.54 9.11
C ASN A 147 -2.09 11.82 10.54
N HIS A 148 -0.93 11.28 10.92
CA HIS A 148 -0.42 11.30 12.30
C HIS A 148 1.12 11.37 12.32
N THR A 149 1.68 11.59 13.49
CA THR A 149 3.12 11.45 13.75
C THR A 149 3.33 10.57 14.98
N SER A 150 4.58 10.28 15.33
CA SER A 150 4.89 9.80 16.68
C SER A 150 4.55 10.87 17.73
N ASP A 151 4.15 10.43 18.93
CA ASP A 151 4.06 11.28 20.11
C ASP A 151 5.43 11.87 20.52
N GLN A 152 6.53 11.26 20.05
CA GLN A 152 7.90 11.77 20.25
C GLN A 152 8.31 12.82 19.20
N CYS A 153 7.47 13.09 18.19
CA CYS A 153 7.70 14.18 17.26
C CYS A 153 7.78 15.52 18.01
N VAL A 154 8.75 16.35 17.63
CA VAL A 154 8.94 17.66 18.27
C VAL A 154 7.68 18.52 18.22
N TRP A 155 6.87 18.39 17.16
CA TRP A 155 5.62 19.13 17.02
C TRP A 155 4.62 18.73 18.11
N PHE A 156 4.47 17.45 18.41
CA PHE A 156 3.60 16.98 19.49
C PHE A 156 4.14 17.36 20.86
N GLN A 157 5.45 17.19 21.08
CA GLN A 157 6.08 17.54 22.34
C GLN A 157 5.99 19.04 22.67
N GLU A 158 5.96 19.90 21.66
CA GLU A 158 5.68 21.34 21.85
C GLU A 158 4.17 21.60 22.00
N SER A 159 3.32 20.96 21.20
CA SER A 159 1.86 21.10 21.23
C SER A 159 1.27 20.76 22.61
N ARG A 160 1.73 19.69 23.24
CA ARG A 160 1.25 19.23 24.57
C ARG A 160 1.67 20.15 25.74
N LYS A 161 2.49 21.18 25.53
CA LYS A 161 2.90 22.12 26.57
C LYS A 161 1.82 23.15 26.90
N GLY A 162 0.79 23.30 26.08
CA GLY A 162 -0.32 24.21 26.27
C GLY A 162 -0.74 24.93 24.99
N THR A 163 -1.67 25.87 25.14
CA THR A 163 -2.32 26.55 24.02
C THR A 163 -1.58 27.81 23.52
N ASP A 164 -0.51 28.23 24.18
CA ASP A 164 0.20 29.47 23.89
C ASP A 164 1.59 29.21 23.26
N ASN A 165 1.62 28.46 22.16
CA ASN A 165 2.83 28.27 21.35
C ASN A 165 2.47 27.96 19.90
N PHE A 166 3.46 28.08 18.99
CA PHE A 166 3.26 27.90 17.55
C PHE A 166 2.69 26.53 17.17
N PHE A 167 3.07 25.47 17.88
CA PHE A 167 2.64 24.10 17.60
C PHE A 167 1.36 23.70 18.34
N SER A 168 0.79 24.59 19.16
CA SER A 168 -0.35 24.27 20.03
C SER A 168 -1.53 23.62 19.28
N ASP A 169 -1.75 24.00 18.03
CA ASP A 169 -2.88 23.57 17.19
C ASP A 169 -2.43 22.67 16.02
N PHE A 170 -1.29 21.99 16.14
CA PHE A 170 -0.81 21.05 15.12
C PHE A 170 -1.49 19.70 15.21
N TYR A 171 -2.07 19.38 16.34
CA TYR A 171 -2.79 18.13 16.60
C TYR A 171 -4.23 18.44 17.03
N ILE A 172 -5.07 17.40 16.99
CA ILE A 172 -6.49 17.52 17.34
C ILE A 172 -6.64 17.32 18.84
N TRP A 173 -6.95 18.41 19.55
CA TRP A 173 -7.18 18.44 20.99
C TRP A 173 -8.62 18.81 21.29
N GLN A 174 -9.19 18.19 22.33
CA GLN A 174 -10.54 18.48 22.81
C GLN A 174 -10.58 18.50 24.35
N ASP A 175 -11.43 19.37 24.91
CA ASP A 175 -11.69 19.38 26.33
C ASP A 175 -12.47 18.12 26.75
N ALA A 176 -12.29 17.69 28.00
CA ALA A 176 -13.14 16.67 28.60
C ALA A 176 -14.59 17.17 28.67
N LYS A 177 -15.57 16.24 28.58
CA LYS A 177 -16.96 16.54 28.92
C LYS A 177 -17.07 17.00 30.37
N PRO A 178 -18.20 17.65 30.77
CA PRO A 178 -18.37 18.13 32.15
C PRO A 178 -18.26 17.06 33.24
N ASP A 179 -18.44 15.79 32.88
CA ASP A 179 -18.27 14.65 33.78
C ASP A 179 -16.85 14.06 33.76
N GLY A 180 -15.95 14.65 32.99
CA GLY A 180 -14.56 14.22 32.82
C GLY A 180 -14.35 13.15 31.75
N SER A 181 -15.42 12.71 31.09
CA SER A 181 -15.33 11.69 30.03
C SER A 181 -14.78 12.24 28.71
N GLU A 182 -14.46 11.30 27.81
CA GLU A 182 -13.94 11.55 26.46
C GLU A 182 -14.87 12.42 25.60
N PRO A 183 -14.35 13.16 24.61
CA PRO A 183 -15.13 14.05 23.75
C PRO A 183 -16.29 13.37 23.01
N ASN A 184 -16.08 12.14 22.56
CA ASN A 184 -17.09 11.32 21.87
C ASN A 184 -16.76 9.83 22.00
N ASN A 185 -17.52 8.95 21.32
CA ASN A 185 -17.34 7.51 21.35
C ASN A 185 -16.49 6.95 20.20
N TRP A 186 -15.55 7.72 19.66
CA TRP A 186 -14.72 7.23 18.57
C TRP A 186 -13.73 6.17 19.07
N GLY A 187 -13.65 5.06 18.31
CA GLY A 187 -12.73 3.96 18.59
C GLY A 187 -11.45 4.03 17.75
N SER A 188 -10.36 3.55 18.32
CA SER A 188 -9.10 3.34 17.61
C SER A 188 -9.17 2.11 16.70
N SER A 189 -8.49 2.15 15.57
CA SER A 189 -8.33 1.00 14.66
C SER A 189 -7.58 -0.18 15.31
N PHE A 190 -6.76 0.11 16.32
CA PHE A 190 -6.02 -0.91 17.08
C PHE A 190 -6.72 -1.37 18.35
N GLY A 191 -7.96 -0.90 18.57
CA GLY A 191 -8.79 -1.24 19.72
C GLY A 191 -8.78 -0.17 20.80
N GLY A 192 -9.87 -0.11 21.57
CA GLY A 192 -10.08 0.89 22.62
C GLY A 192 -10.52 2.25 22.08
N SER A 193 -10.41 3.28 22.91
CA SER A 193 -10.77 4.66 22.56
C SER A 193 -9.79 5.28 21.57
N ALA A 194 -10.28 6.19 20.73
CA ALA A 194 -9.46 7.07 19.89
C ALA A 194 -8.98 8.33 20.63
N TRP A 195 -9.28 8.47 21.90
CA TRP A 195 -8.93 9.63 22.71
C TRP A 195 -8.05 9.23 23.88
N THR A 196 -6.94 9.97 24.07
CA THR A 196 -6.06 9.79 25.25
C THR A 196 -5.92 11.12 25.98
N TRP A 197 -6.10 11.08 27.31
CA TRP A 197 -5.90 12.24 28.18
C TRP A 197 -4.42 12.59 28.32
N ASP A 198 -4.08 13.86 28.13
CA ASP A 198 -2.73 14.38 28.40
C ASP A 198 -2.71 15.25 29.65
N GLU A 199 -2.04 14.79 30.70
CA GLU A 199 -1.94 15.45 32.00
C GLU A 199 -1.23 16.82 31.95
N LYS A 200 -0.37 17.06 30.93
CA LYS A 200 0.37 18.32 30.81
C LYS A 200 -0.48 19.40 30.19
N ARG A 201 -1.30 19.02 29.22
CA ARG A 201 -2.17 19.93 28.50
C ARG A 201 -3.56 20.03 29.11
N GLU A 202 -3.94 19.05 29.93
CA GLU A 202 -5.27 18.91 30.55
C GLU A 202 -6.38 18.86 29.47
N GLN A 203 -6.10 18.16 28.36
CA GLN A 203 -7.03 17.90 27.25
C GLN A 203 -6.86 16.47 26.74
N TYR A 204 -7.87 15.98 26.02
CA TYR A 204 -7.78 14.77 25.20
C TYR A 204 -7.16 15.10 23.84
N TYR A 205 -6.26 14.23 23.32
CA TYR A 205 -5.84 14.26 21.93
C TYR A 205 -6.39 13.06 21.17
N LEU A 206 -6.69 13.29 19.88
CA LEU A 206 -7.17 12.25 18.97
C LEU A 206 -6.01 11.42 18.45
N HIS A 207 -6.23 10.10 18.38
CA HIS A 207 -5.36 9.14 17.67
C HIS A 207 -6.21 8.05 17.00
N TYR A 208 -6.13 7.97 15.68
CA TYR A 208 -6.89 6.95 14.94
C TYR A 208 -6.28 5.54 15.11
N TYR A 209 -4.98 5.47 15.37
CA TYR A 209 -4.20 4.26 15.59
C TYR A 209 -3.75 4.15 17.05
N ALA A 210 -2.47 3.85 17.30
CA ALA A 210 -1.97 3.79 18.68
C ALA A 210 -2.00 5.15 19.37
N ALA A 211 -2.07 5.16 20.71
CA ALA A 211 -1.98 6.38 21.49
C ALA A 211 -0.67 7.15 21.23
N GLU A 212 0.38 6.45 20.83
CA GLU A 212 1.66 7.01 20.42
C GLU A 212 1.65 7.59 18.99
N GLN A 213 0.49 7.58 18.30
CA GLN A 213 0.32 8.11 16.93
C GLN A 213 -0.74 9.22 16.90
N PRO A 214 -0.52 10.39 17.54
CA PRO A 214 -1.47 11.49 17.59
C PRO A 214 -1.79 12.04 16.19
N ASP A 215 -3.08 12.29 15.92
CA ASP A 215 -3.57 12.77 14.63
C ASP A 215 -3.27 14.25 14.42
N LEU A 216 -2.73 14.59 13.25
CA LEU A 216 -2.44 15.94 12.82
C LEU A 216 -3.71 16.72 12.50
N ASN A 217 -3.73 18.00 12.84
CA ASN A 217 -4.80 18.92 12.52
C ASN A 217 -4.62 19.54 11.13
N TRP A 218 -5.15 18.90 10.10
CA TRP A 218 -5.07 19.39 8.71
C TRP A 218 -5.86 20.69 8.45
N GLU A 219 -6.75 21.09 9.36
CA GLU A 219 -7.39 22.40 9.30
C GLU A 219 -6.36 23.52 9.46
N ASN A 220 -5.27 23.27 10.18
CA ASN A 220 -4.19 24.22 10.38
C ASN A 220 -3.30 24.32 9.12
N PRO A 221 -3.24 25.50 8.44
CA PRO A 221 -2.44 25.65 7.23
C PRO A 221 -0.93 25.51 7.48
N HIS A 222 -0.46 25.71 8.71
CA HIS A 222 0.95 25.50 9.04
C HIS A 222 1.31 24.01 9.02
N VAL A 223 0.42 23.12 9.46
CA VAL A 223 0.61 21.67 9.34
C VAL A 223 0.81 21.32 7.86
N ARG A 224 -0.09 21.77 6.99
CA ARG A 224 0.00 21.50 5.54
C ARG A 224 1.32 22.05 4.95
N ALA A 225 1.70 23.27 5.32
CA ALA A 225 2.97 23.86 4.84
C ALA A 225 4.21 23.06 5.25
N TYR A 226 4.26 22.55 6.49
CA TYR A 226 5.37 21.70 6.97
C TYR A 226 5.42 20.35 6.25
N ILE A 227 4.26 19.74 6.01
CA ILE A 227 4.13 18.51 5.25
C ILE A 227 4.60 18.73 3.80
N TYR A 228 4.16 19.79 3.14
CA TYR A 228 4.58 20.09 1.76
C TYR A 228 6.07 20.40 1.64
N ASP A 229 6.67 21.03 2.66
CA ASP A 229 8.11 21.30 2.70
C ASP A 229 8.94 20.00 2.86
N MET A 230 8.44 19.01 3.59
CA MET A 230 9.03 17.67 3.65
C MET A 230 8.97 16.98 2.28
N MET A 231 7.82 17.05 1.58
CA MET A 231 7.69 16.46 0.25
C MET A 231 8.68 17.10 -0.76
N ARG A 232 8.84 18.43 -0.72
CA ARG A 232 9.84 19.15 -1.53
C ARG A 232 11.27 18.71 -1.22
N PHE A 233 11.57 18.49 0.07
CA PHE A 233 12.90 18.03 0.50
C PHE A 233 13.26 16.70 -0.17
N TRP A 234 12.41 15.68 -0.09
CA TRP A 234 12.68 14.37 -0.69
C TRP A 234 12.66 14.40 -2.21
N LYS A 235 11.80 15.20 -2.82
CA LYS A 235 11.84 15.41 -4.27
C LYS A 235 13.18 15.98 -4.74
N GLN A 236 13.75 16.94 -4.00
CA GLN A 236 15.09 17.49 -4.30
C GLN A 236 16.20 16.44 -4.16
N LYS A 237 15.96 15.35 -3.43
CA LYS A 237 16.87 14.21 -3.30
C LYS A 237 16.66 13.14 -4.38
N GLY A 238 15.63 13.28 -5.20
CA GLY A 238 15.37 12.39 -6.32
C GLY A 238 14.21 11.41 -6.14
N VAL A 239 13.41 11.52 -5.09
CA VAL A 239 12.21 10.69 -4.94
C VAL A 239 11.23 10.97 -6.08
N ASP A 240 10.65 9.91 -6.67
CA ASP A 240 9.81 9.96 -7.86
C ASP A 240 8.32 9.90 -7.55
N GLY A 241 7.93 9.43 -6.36
CA GLY A 241 6.52 9.27 -5.99
C GLY A 241 6.29 9.03 -4.52
N TRP A 242 5.02 9.00 -4.16
CA TRP A 242 4.53 8.79 -2.81
C TRP A 242 3.48 7.68 -2.73
N ARG A 243 3.66 6.74 -1.83
CA ARG A 243 2.55 5.95 -1.30
C ARG A 243 2.02 6.69 -0.09
N MET A 244 0.75 7.06 -0.14
CA MET A 244 0.14 7.93 0.87
C MET A 244 -0.67 7.09 1.85
N ASP A 245 -0.11 6.94 3.04
CA ASP A 245 -0.70 6.18 4.14
C ASP A 245 -2.02 6.83 4.58
N VAL A 246 -3.07 6.02 4.63
CA VAL A 246 -4.43 6.39 5.04
C VAL A 246 -4.86 7.82 4.68
N ILE A 247 -4.53 8.24 3.47
CA ILE A 247 -4.68 9.63 3.00
C ILE A 247 -6.12 10.14 3.11
N THR A 248 -7.10 9.26 3.11
CA THR A 248 -8.52 9.62 3.29
C THR A 248 -8.91 9.92 4.73
N SER A 249 -7.97 9.76 5.68
CA SER A 249 -8.18 10.06 7.10
C SER A 249 -7.69 11.44 7.53
N ILE A 250 -7.08 12.24 6.64
CA ILE A 250 -6.49 13.55 7.00
C ILE A 250 -7.52 14.61 7.40
N SER A 251 -8.78 14.49 6.96
CA SER A 251 -9.87 15.39 7.35
C SER A 251 -10.79 14.72 8.35
N LYS A 252 -11.16 15.44 9.40
CA LYS A 252 -12.10 15.01 10.43
C LYS A 252 -13.30 15.95 10.47
N ASP A 253 -14.45 15.41 10.86
CA ASP A 253 -15.61 16.25 11.17
C ASP A 253 -15.29 17.09 12.41
N GLN A 254 -15.34 18.41 12.26
CA GLN A 254 -14.91 19.37 13.30
C GLN A 254 -15.96 19.53 14.44
N ASP A 255 -17.17 19.03 14.26
CA ASP A 255 -18.18 18.96 15.32
C ASP A 255 -17.99 17.72 16.22
N PHE A 256 -17.09 16.79 15.85
CA PHE A 256 -16.76 15.56 16.57
C PHE A 256 -18.00 14.80 17.06
N PRO A 257 -18.96 14.46 16.18
CA PRO A 257 -20.20 13.81 16.59
C PRO A 257 -19.94 12.39 17.07
N ASP A 258 -20.79 11.89 17.96
CA ASP A 258 -20.78 10.47 18.32
C ASP A 258 -21.05 9.59 17.09
N ASN A 259 -20.35 8.47 16.98
CA ASN A 259 -20.69 7.42 16.05
C ASN A 259 -22.01 6.75 16.44
N ALA A 260 -22.78 6.30 15.44
CA ALA A 260 -24.04 5.60 15.66
C ALA A 260 -23.89 4.24 16.37
N ARG A 261 -22.68 3.73 16.46
CA ARG A 261 -22.33 2.47 17.15
C ARG A 261 -21.03 2.66 17.92
N ASP A 262 -20.90 2.01 19.06
CA ASP A 262 -19.63 1.89 19.77
C ASP A 262 -18.60 1.20 18.87
N LEU A 263 -17.33 1.57 19.01
CA LEU A 263 -16.18 0.98 18.30
C LEU A 263 -16.19 1.18 16.77
N THR A 264 -16.79 2.23 16.24
CA THR A 264 -16.72 2.49 14.81
C THR A 264 -15.68 3.56 14.49
N THR A 265 -14.93 3.31 13.42
CA THR A 265 -13.95 4.23 12.86
C THR A 265 -14.52 5.11 11.73
N THR A 266 -15.84 5.08 11.53
CA THR A 266 -16.51 5.67 10.37
C THR A 266 -16.31 7.17 10.22
N ASN A 267 -16.37 7.95 11.31
CA ASN A 267 -16.23 9.41 11.26
C ASN A 267 -14.77 9.89 11.19
N GLN A 268 -13.82 8.97 11.13
CA GLN A 268 -12.39 9.28 11.03
C GLN A 268 -11.84 9.13 9.61
N GLN A 269 -12.67 8.77 8.64
CA GLN A 269 -12.31 8.62 7.23
C GLN A 269 -13.26 9.44 6.36
N ASN A 270 -12.76 9.88 5.21
CA ASN A 270 -13.52 10.66 4.23
C ASN A 270 -14.19 11.90 4.85
N GLY A 271 -13.47 12.60 5.74
CA GLY A 271 -13.98 13.82 6.37
C GLY A 271 -14.32 14.91 5.34
N PRO A 272 -15.09 15.94 5.74
CA PRO A 272 -15.76 16.85 4.82
C PRO A 272 -14.83 17.68 3.92
N ARG A 273 -13.57 17.88 4.33
CA ARG A 273 -12.57 18.64 3.56
C ARG A 273 -11.45 17.79 2.96
N MET A 274 -11.59 16.47 2.97
CA MET A 274 -10.57 15.55 2.45
C MET A 274 -10.17 15.87 1.00
N HIS A 275 -11.14 15.98 0.11
CA HIS A 275 -10.90 16.32 -1.30
C HIS A 275 -10.24 17.69 -1.46
N GLU A 276 -10.64 18.69 -0.67
CA GLU A 276 -10.03 20.02 -0.68
C GLU A 276 -8.54 19.95 -0.34
N PHE A 277 -8.17 19.22 0.71
CA PHE A 277 -6.77 19.09 1.14
C PHE A 277 -5.92 18.30 0.16
N ILE A 278 -6.46 17.22 -0.43
CA ILE A 278 -5.74 16.43 -1.43
C ILE A 278 -5.57 17.25 -2.73
N HIS A 279 -6.60 18.00 -3.14
CA HIS A 279 -6.50 18.89 -4.29
C HIS A 279 -5.48 20.02 -4.05
N GLU A 280 -5.49 20.68 -2.87
CA GLU A 280 -4.47 21.67 -2.50
C GLU A 280 -3.07 21.07 -2.60
N MET A 281 -2.86 19.87 -2.06
CA MET A 281 -1.58 19.15 -2.14
C MET A 281 -1.17 18.88 -3.59
N ASN A 282 -2.12 18.50 -4.44
CA ASN A 282 -1.86 18.27 -5.86
C ASN A 282 -1.37 19.55 -6.54
N GLN A 283 -2.07 20.67 -6.34
CA GLN A 283 -1.73 21.95 -6.94
C GLN A 283 -0.39 22.51 -6.46
N GLU A 284 -0.10 22.35 -5.17
CA GLU A 284 1.10 22.92 -4.55
C GLU A 284 2.36 22.05 -4.74
N ILE A 285 2.20 20.72 -4.85
CA ILE A 285 3.31 19.77 -4.77
C ILE A 285 3.29 18.75 -5.89
N LEU A 286 2.18 17.97 -6.05
CA LEU A 286 2.24 16.75 -6.85
C LEU A 286 2.40 17.06 -8.33
N THR A 287 1.52 17.89 -8.88
CA THR A 287 1.59 18.30 -10.29
C THR A 287 2.82 19.17 -10.59
N PRO A 288 3.17 20.23 -9.82
CA PRO A 288 4.34 21.04 -10.11
C PRO A 288 5.68 20.29 -10.05
N LEU A 289 5.76 19.23 -9.25
CA LEU A 289 6.97 18.43 -9.09
C LEU A 289 6.96 17.11 -9.87
N ASP A 290 5.90 16.85 -10.67
CA ASP A 290 5.70 15.61 -11.45
C ASP A 290 5.91 14.37 -10.59
N MET A 291 5.14 14.28 -9.47
CA MET A 291 5.20 13.17 -8.52
C MET A 291 4.11 12.15 -8.85
N MET A 292 4.49 10.86 -8.88
CA MET A 292 3.52 9.76 -8.91
C MET A 292 2.90 9.57 -7.52
N THR A 293 1.61 9.26 -7.46
CA THR A 293 0.92 9.02 -6.20
C THR A 293 0.08 7.76 -6.21
N VAL A 294 0.12 7.03 -5.09
CA VAL A 294 -0.83 5.98 -4.78
C VAL A 294 -1.33 6.17 -3.36
N GLY A 295 -2.61 6.44 -3.20
CA GLY A 295 -3.25 6.69 -1.91
C GLY A 295 -3.82 5.41 -1.29
N GLU A 296 -3.65 5.23 -0.01
CA GLU A 296 -4.37 4.21 0.73
C GLU A 296 -5.75 4.74 1.11
N SER A 297 -6.80 4.08 0.59
CA SER A 297 -8.19 4.49 0.76
C SER A 297 -9.07 3.31 1.19
N PRO A 298 -9.07 2.97 2.51
CA PRO A 298 -9.76 1.78 3.00
C PRO A 298 -11.29 1.80 2.81
N ALA A 299 -11.89 2.97 2.81
CA ALA A 299 -13.33 3.15 2.68
C ALA A 299 -13.82 3.31 1.23
N ALA A 300 -12.92 3.56 0.27
CA ALA A 300 -13.29 3.79 -1.14
C ALA A 300 -14.02 2.60 -1.76
N LYS A 301 -15.00 2.92 -2.59
CA LYS A 301 -15.78 1.99 -3.39
C LYS A 301 -15.53 2.24 -4.87
N SER A 302 -15.75 1.23 -5.71
CA SER A 302 -15.53 1.37 -7.15
C SER A 302 -16.32 2.54 -7.76
N TRP A 303 -17.51 2.82 -7.25
CA TRP A 303 -18.42 3.85 -7.78
C TRP A 303 -18.06 5.29 -7.36
N ASP A 304 -17.27 5.50 -6.29
CA ASP A 304 -16.81 6.82 -5.82
C ASP A 304 -15.28 7.04 -6.00
N ALA A 305 -14.53 5.98 -6.25
CA ALA A 305 -13.07 6.04 -6.38
C ALA A 305 -12.58 7.05 -7.44
N TRP A 306 -13.37 7.27 -8.50
CA TRP A 306 -13.04 8.25 -9.54
C TRP A 306 -12.92 9.68 -9.00
N GLU A 307 -13.57 10.01 -7.89
CA GLU A 307 -13.44 11.31 -7.24
C GLU A 307 -12.02 11.57 -6.73
N LEU A 308 -11.28 10.53 -6.39
CA LEU A 308 -9.88 10.62 -5.96
C LEU A 308 -8.88 10.50 -7.11
N VAL A 309 -9.21 9.73 -8.17
CA VAL A 309 -8.20 9.34 -9.17
C VAL A 309 -8.50 9.85 -10.60
N SER A 310 -9.57 10.60 -10.78
CA SER A 310 -9.83 11.24 -12.09
C SER A 310 -8.85 12.38 -12.36
N PRO A 311 -8.22 12.43 -13.55
CA PRO A 311 -7.35 13.53 -13.92
C PRO A 311 -8.03 14.91 -13.87
N GLU A 312 -9.36 14.95 -14.05
CA GLU A 312 -10.14 16.19 -13.98
C GLU A 312 -10.30 16.72 -12.55
N ARG A 313 -10.11 15.84 -11.55
CA ARG A 313 -10.18 16.21 -10.13
C ARG A 313 -8.87 16.78 -9.62
N GLU A 314 -7.75 16.44 -10.29
CA GLU A 314 -6.42 16.88 -9.90
C GLU A 314 -6.13 16.56 -8.42
N GLU A 315 -6.29 15.29 -8.06
CA GLU A 315 -6.04 14.77 -6.70
C GLU A 315 -4.92 13.74 -6.73
N LEU A 316 -5.22 12.44 -6.84
CA LEU A 316 -4.25 11.34 -6.86
C LEU A 316 -4.18 10.66 -8.22
N ASP A 317 -3.09 9.94 -8.52
CA ASP A 317 -2.98 9.14 -9.74
C ASP A 317 -3.72 7.81 -9.62
N MET A 318 -3.66 7.14 -8.46
CA MET A 318 -4.32 5.87 -8.17
C MET A 318 -4.51 5.66 -6.67
N ILE A 319 -5.32 4.66 -6.29
CA ILE A 319 -5.53 4.30 -4.88
C ILE A 319 -5.49 2.78 -4.69
N PHE A 320 -5.07 2.35 -3.49
CA PHE A 320 -5.29 1.01 -2.99
C PHE A 320 -6.68 0.90 -2.38
N THR A 321 -7.51 0.01 -2.94
CA THR A 321 -8.80 -0.37 -2.35
C THR A 321 -8.65 -1.57 -1.43
N PHE A 322 -9.52 -1.67 -0.42
CA PHE A 322 -9.54 -2.80 0.51
C PHE A 322 -10.75 -3.73 0.32
N GLU A 323 -11.66 -3.42 -0.60
CA GLU A 323 -12.89 -4.21 -0.78
C GLU A 323 -12.59 -5.69 -1.02
N HIS A 324 -11.68 -6.00 -1.95
CA HIS A 324 -11.30 -7.37 -2.29
C HIS A 324 -10.57 -8.09 -1.14
N MET A 325 -9.98 -7.34 -0.19
CA MET A 325 -9.33 -7.92 1.00
C MET A 325 -10.32 -8.40 2.07
N HIS A 326 -11.63 -8.27 1.85
CA HIS A 326 -12.67 -8.59 2.82
C HIS A 326 -13.58 -9.75 2.37
N ILE A 327 -13.21 -10.50 1.33
CA ILE A 327 -14.03 -11.59 0.76
C ILE A 327 -14.16 -12.82 1.66
N ASP A 328 -13.29 -12.95 2.63
CA ASP A 328 -13.23 -14.04 3.62
C ASP A 328 -13.64 -13.60 5.03
N ARG A 329 -14.24 -12.41 5.18
CA ARG A 329 -14.74 -11.91 6.46
C ARG A 329 -16.25 -12.15 6.63
N LYS A 330 -16.65 -12.57 7.84
CA LYS A 330 -18.06 -12.61 8.21
C LYS A 330 -18.58 -11.19 8.41
N ALA A 331 -19.50 -10.77 7.56
CA ALA A 331 -20.08 -9.42 7.65
C ALA A 331 -20.90 -9.25 8.93
N GLY A 332 -20.64 -8.17 9.68
CA GLY A 332 -21.40 -7.83 10.88
C GLY A 332 -21.12 -8.69 12.12
N ASP A 333 -20.07 -9.52 12.08
CA ASP A 333 -19.64 -10.27 13.26
C ASP A 333 -18.97 -9.33 14.29
N VAL A 334 -19.23 -9.58 15.57
CA VAL A 334 -18.72 -8.76 16.69
C VAL A 334 -17.19 -8.79 16.79
N ASN A 335 -16.53 -9.84 16.29
CA ASN A 335 -15.08 -9.99 16.28
C ASN A 335 -14.40 -9.31 15.07
N GLY A 336 -15.17 -8.54 14.28
CA GLY A 336 -14.66 -7.73 13.19
C GLY A 336 -13.86 -8.54 12.15
N ARG A 337 -12.63 -8.08 11.85
CA ARG A 337 -11.77 -8.72 10.84
C ARG A 337 -11.30 -10.14 11.20
N TRP A 338 -11.35 -10.51 12.49
CA TRP A 338 -10.87 -11.80 12.99
C TRP A 338 -11.91 -12.92 12.85
N ALA A 339 -13.16 -12.56 12.56
CA ALA A 339 -14.22 -13.53 12.23
C ALA A 339 -14.13 -13.91 10.75
N LEU A 340 -13.55 -15.07 10.46
CA LEU A 340 -13.30 -15.54 9.09
C LEU A 340 -14.35 -16.54 8.62
N GLN A 341 -14.53 -16.58 7.31
CA GLN A 341 -15.27 -17.59 6.55
C GLN A 341 -14.42 -18.04 5.35
N ASP A 342 -14.89 -19.03 4.60
CA ASP A 342 -14.27 -19.38 3.33
C ASP A 342 -14.31 -18.20 2.37
N ARG A 343 -13.28 -18.08 1.54
CA ARG A 343 -13.22 -17.01 0.53
C ARG A 343 -14.40 -17.09 -0.43
N ASP A 344 -14.94 -15.93 -0.74
CA ASP A 344 -16.02 -15.78 -1.71
C ASP A 344 -15.44 -15.35 -3.07
N LEU A 345 -15.24 -16.31 -3.99
CA LEU A 345 -14.69 -16.03 -5.31
C LEU A 345 -15.65 -15.23 -6.18
N VAL A 346 -16.95 -15.46 -6.06
CA VAL A 346 -17.97 -14.70 -6.81
C VAL A 346 -17.88 -13.24 -6.42
N LYS A 347 -17.81 -12.95 -5.12
CA LYS A 347 -17.62 -11.59 -4.59
C LYS A 347 -16.28 -10.98 -5.04
N LEU A 348 -15.18 -11.74 -5.06
CA LEU A 348 -13.89 -11.25 -5.57
C LEU A 348 -14.00 -10.80 -7.03
N LYS A 349 -14.61 -11.63 -7.88
CA LYS A 349 -14.84 -11.31 -9.30
C LYS A 349 -15.68 -10.07 -9.48
N ASP A 350 -16.77 -9.95 -8.73
CA ASP A 350 -17.66 -8.79 -8.77
C ASP A 350 -16.91 -7.50 -8.39
N ILE A 351 -16.20 -7.51 -7.27
CA ILE A 351 -15.42 -6.35 -6.82
C ILE A 351 -14.39 -5.95 -7.90
N LEU A 352 -13.52 -6.86 -8.31
CA LEU A 352 -12.48 -6.54 -9.28
C LEU A 352 -13.06 -6.07 -10.62
N SER A 353 -14.18 -6.67 -11.06
CA SER A 353 -14.88 -6.26 -12.29
C SER A 353 -15.45 -4.84 -12.18
N ASN A 354 -16.08 -4.51 -11.04
CA ASN A 354 -16.64 -3.18 -10.83
C ASN A 354 -15.54 -2.12 -10.85
N TRP A 355 -14.38 -2.38 -10.24
CA TRP A 355 -13.22 -1.48 -10.30
C TRP A 355 -12.68 -1.32 -11.73
N GLN A 356 -12.66 -2.39 -12.55
CA GLN A 356 -12.25 -2.32 -13.95
C GLN A 356 -13.23 -1.48 -14.81
N LEU A 357 -14.53 -1.62 -14.55
CA LEU A 357 -15.58 -0.96 -15.35
C LEU A 357 -15.76 0.51 -14.97
N GLU A 358 -15.77 0.82 -13.67
CA GLU A 358 -16.03 2.17 -13.17
C GLU A 358 -14.85 3.13 -13.42
N LEU A 359 -13.61 2.65 -13.34
CA LEU A 359 -12.43 3.49 -13.53
C LEU A 359 -11.91 3.54 -14.97
N ARG A 360 -12.45 2.73 -15.87
CA ARG A 360 -11.90 2.50 -17.21
C ARG A 360 -11.46 3.76 -17.97
N ASP A 361 -12.31 4.76 -18.05
CA ASP A 361 -12.05 6.02 -18.77
C ASP A 361 -12.06 7.24 -17.84
N LYS A 362 -12.07 7.01 -16.51
CA LYS A 362 -12.19 8.03 -15.48
C LYS A 362 -10.98 8.09 -14.55
N GLY A 363 -10.22 7.00 -14.42
CA GLY A 363 -9.12 6.92 -13.48
C GLY A 363 -8.22 5.72 -13.72
N TRP A 364 -7.39 5.36 -12.72
CA TRP A 364 -6.44 4.25 -12.81
C TRP A 364 -6.39 3.44 -11.51
N ASN A 365 -6.21 2.11 -11.62
CA ASN A 365 -6.14 1.20 -10.47
C ASN A 365 -4.72 0.94 -10.00
N ALA A 366 -4.52 0.82 -8.70
CA ALA A 366 -3.40 0.09 -8.11
C ALA A 366 -3.84 -1.36 -7.83
N LEU A 367 -3.12 -2.33 -8.38
CA LEU A 367 -3.47 -3.74 -8.33
C LEU A 367 -2.54 -4.48 -7.35
N TYR A 368 -3.10 -5.18 -6.36
CA TYR A 368 -2.34 -5.97 -5.40
C TYR A 368 -3.18 -7.07 -4.76
N PHE A 369 -2.53 -8.14 -4.29
CA PHE A 369 -3.11 -9.13 -3.39
C PHE A 369 -2.37 -9.22 -2.07
N GLU A 370 -1.11 -8.78 -2.02
CA GLU A 370 -0.26 -8.79 -0.83
C GLU A 370 0.36 -7.42 -0.58
N ASN A 371 0.65 -7.11 0.66
CA ASN A 371 1.51 -6.03 1.10
C ASN A 371 1.98 -6.29 2.55
N HIS A 372 2.68 -5.36 3.17
CA HIS A 372 3.16 -5.47 4.55
C HIS A 372 2.04 -5.54 5.61
N ASP A 373 0.77 -5.27 5.24
CA ASP A 373 -0.42 -5.34 6.09
C ASP A 373 -1.40 -6.45 5.69
N ARG A 374 -1.03 -7.25 4.69
CA ARG A 374 -1.86 -8.35 4.16
C ARG A 374 -1.05 -9.63 4.09
N ALA A 375 -1.58 -10.66 4.70
CA ALA A 375 -1.01 -12.00 4.68
C ALA A 375 -0.84 -12.52 3.26
N ARG A 376 0.05 -13.51 3.07
CA ARG A 376 0.36 -14.12 1.79
C ARG A 376 -0.90 -14.71 1.14
N VAL A 377 -1.20 -14.30 -0.08
CA VAL A 377 -2.46 -14.64 -0.77
C VAL A 377 -2.63 -16.14 -0.93
N ILE A 378 -1.55 -16.86 -1.24
CA ILE A 378 -1.58 -18.31 -1.46
C ILE A 378 -1.90 -19.10 -0.19
N SER A 379 -1.46 -18.61 0.98
CA SER A 379 -1.78 -19.21 2.28
C SER A 379 -3.17 -18.80 2.78
N ARG A 380 -3.60 -17.60 2.45
CA ARG A 380 -4.90 -17.07 2.88
C ARG A 380 -6.05 -17.62 2.06
N TRP A 381 -5.92 -17.66 0.72
CA TRP A 381 -7.00 -17.97 -0.20
C TRP A 381 -6.75 -19.17 -1.10
N GLY A 382 -5.58 -19.79 -1.04
CA GLY A 382 -5.18 -20.85 -1.92
C GLY A 382 -4.63 -22.10 -1.23
N ASN A 383 -3.73 -22.79 -1.94
CA ASN A 383 -2.97 -23.95 -1.45
C ASN A 383 -1.48 -23.64 -1.58
N ASP A 384 -0.82 -23.42 -0.44
CA ASP A 384 0.58 -23.04 -0.32
C ASP A 384 1.53 -24.23 -0.10
N THR A 385 1.00 -25.44 -0.23
CA THR A 385 1.75 -26.70 -0.05
C THR A 385 1.87 -27.45 -1.39
N THR A 386 0.92 -28.33 -1.70
CA THR A 386 0.95 -29.18 -2.88
C THR A 386 0.93 -28.40 -4.19
N TYR A 387 0.19 -27.30 -4.24
CA TYR A 387 -0.01 -26.48 -5.44
C TYR A 387 0.60 -25.09 -5.33
N ARG A 388 1.62 -24.89 -4.47
CA ARG A 388 2.22 -23.59 -4.21
C ARG A 388 2.58 -22.80 -5.47
N TYR A 389 3.29 -23.45 -6.41
CA TYR A 389 3.68 -22.82 -7.68
C TYR A 389 2.46 -22.47 -8.53
N GLU A 390 1.57 -23.42 -8.73
CA GLU A 390 0.37 -23.24 -9.55
C GLU A 390 -0.54 -22.17 -8.95
N CYS A 391 -0.72 -22.19 -7.64
CA CYS A 391 -1.52 -21.21 -6.89
C CYS A 391 -0.94 -19.79 -7.00
N ALA A 392 0.35 -19.61 -6.72
CA ALA A 392 1.02 -18.31 -6.82
C ALA A 392 0.90 -17.72 -8.24
N THR A 393 1.15 -18.55 -9.25
CA THR A 393 1.09 -18.12 -10.65
C THR A 393 -0.33 -17.92 -11.17
N ALA A 394 -1.33 -18.61 -10.63
CA ALA A 394 -2.73 -18.36 -10.97
C ALA A 394 -3.23 -17.01 -10.45
N PHE A 395 -2.96 -16.68 -9.18
CA PHE A 395 -3.28 -15.35 -8.64
C PHE A 395 -2.54 -14.25 -9.38
N ALA A 396 -1.24 -14.42 -9.68
CA ALA A 396 -0.46 -13.49 -10.48
C ALA A 396 -1.08 -13.26 -11.88
N THR A 397 -1.49 -14.32 -12.57
CA THR A 397 -2.10 -14.24 -13.92
C THR A 397 -3.37 -13.40 -13.88
N ILE A 398 -4.26 -13.67 -12.92
CA ILE A 398 -5.51 -12.91 -12.78
C ILE A 398 -5.23 -11.45 -12.49
N LEU A 399 -4.33 -11.12 -11.57
CA LEU A 399 -4.03 -9.75 -11.20
C LEU A 399 -3.37 -8.97 -12.35
N HIS A 400 -2.31 -9.52 -12.94
CA HIS A 400 -1.54 -8.86 -13.98
C HIS A 400 -2.30 -8.75 -15.33
N GLY A 401 -3.33 -9.54 -15.54
CA GLY A 401 -4.23 -9.44 -16.69
C GLY A 401 -5.19 -8.23 -16.64
N LEU A 402 -5.41 -7.63 -15.46
CA LEU A 402 -6.29 -6.47 -15.26
C LEU A 402 -5.63 -5.16 -15.70
N GLN A 403 -6.43 -4.12 -15.93
CA GLN A 403 -5.96 -2.75 -16.15
C GLN A 403 -5.65 -2.09 -14.80
N GLY A 404 -4.46 -1.50 -14.68
CA GLY A 404 -3.97 -0.85 -13.48
C GLY A 404 -2.46 -1.07 -13.32
N THR A 405 -1.83 -0.45 -12.35
CA THR A 405 -0.41 -0.65 -12.02
C THR A 405 -0.29 -1.79 -11.01
N PRO A 406 0.36 -2.92 -11.35
CA PRO A 406 0.59 -3.99 -10.38
C PRO A 406 1.64 -3.60 -9.35
N PHE A 407 1.35 -3.94 -8.08
CA PHE A 407 2.27 -3.85 -6.96
C PHE A 407 2.58 -5.27 -6.47
N ILE A 408 3.84 -5.66 -6.54
CA ILE A 408 4.35 -6.95 -6.08
C ILE A 408 4.98 -6.75 -4.71
N TYR A 409 4.57 -7.51 -3.72
CA TYR A 409 5.17 -7.46 -2.40
C TYR A 409 6.39 -8.39 -2.31
N GLN A 410 7.46 -7.98 -1.59
CA GLN A 410 8.66 -8.82 -1.40
C GLN A 410 8.31 -10.25 -0.99
N GLY A 411 8.84 -11.23 -1.74
CA GLY A 411 8.59 -12.65 -1.52
C GLY A 411 7.38 -13.23 -2.27
N GLU A 412 6.48 -12.40 -2.79
CA GLU A 412 5.37 -12.83 -3.63
C GLU A 412 5.90 -13.49 -4.91
N GLU A 413 6.96 -12.94 -5.50
CA GLU A 413 7.61 -13.39 -6.72
C GLU A 413 8.35 -14.73 -6.59
N ILE A 414 8.47 -15.27 -5.38
CA ILE A 414 8.98 -16.63 -5.13
C ILE A 414 7.96 -17.52 -4.42
N GLY A 415 6.74 -17.02 -4.22
CA GLY A 415 5.65 -17.74 -3.56
C GLY A 415 5.95 -18.02 -2.08
N MET A 416 6.41 -17.02 -1.32
CA MET A 416 6.51 -17.13 0.14
C MET A 416 5.13 -17.35 0.77
N THR A 417 5.10 -18.08 1.89
CA THR A 417 3.88 -18.47 2.59
C THR A 417 3.77 -17.82 3.96
N ASN A 418 2.58 -17.88 4.57
CA ASN A 418 2.43 -17.52 5.97
C ASN A 418 3.24 -18.47 6.86
N PRO A 419 3.82 -18.01 7.98
CA PRO A 419 4.34 -18.88 9.02
C PRO A 419 3.20 -19.40 9.92
N GLU A 420 3.43 -20.51 10.58
CA GLU A 420 2.60 -20.99 11.69
C GLU A 420 3.40 -20.87 13.00
N PHE A 421 3.31 -19.70 13.65
CA PHE A 421 3.98 -19.43 14.91
C PHE A 421 3.03 -19.56 16.10
N GLU A 422 3.59 -19.78 17.29
CA GLU A 422 2.83 -19.69 18.53
C GLU A 422 2.40 -18.23 18.79
N LEU A 423 1.28 -18.02 19.47
CA LEU A 423 0.72 -16.68 19.68
C LEU A 423 1.72 -15.68 20.29
N GLY A 424 2.56 -16.13 21.21
CA GLY A 424 3.57 -15.29 21.87
C GLY A 424 4.77 -14.91 20.99
N GLU A 425 4.91 -15.49 19.79
CA GLU A 425 5.98 -15.21 18.86
C GLU A 425 5.62 -14.06 17.88
N TYR A 426 4.34 -13.70 17.80
CA TYR A 426 3.88 -12.55 17.01
C TYR A 426 4.17 -11.24 17.72
N VAL A 427 4.51 -10.20 16.98
CA VAL A 427 4.99 -8.92 17.52
C VAL A 427 4.05 -7.74 17.24
N ASP A 428 3.13 -7.90 16.30
CA ASP A 428 2.23 -6.85 15.84
C ASP A 428 1.35 -6.27 16.96
N ILE A 429 1.34 -4.94 17.07
CA ILE A 429 0.55 -4.21 18.06
C ILE A 429 -0.97 -4.39 17.85
N GLU A 430 -1.43 -4.42 16.58
CA GLU A 430 -2.84 -4.65 16.25
C GLU A 430 -3.31 -6.02 16.73
N LEU A 431 -2.49 -7.07 16.52
CA LEU A 431 -2.81 -8.41 17.00
C LEU A 431 -2.94 -8.44 18.52
N LYS A 432 -1.97 -7.84 19.23
CA LYS A 432 -1.96 -7.81 20.71
C LYS A 432 -3.17 -7.06 21.27
N GLY A 433 -3.49 -5.90 20.70
CA GLY A 433 -4.65 -5.11 21.11
C GLY A 433 -5.97 -5.87 20.90
N ASN A 434 -6.14 -6.46 19.71
CA ASN A 434 -7.36 -7.23 19.40
C ASN A 434 -7.46 -8.54 20.21
N TYR A 435 -6.34 -9.22 20.50
CA TYR A 435 -6.35 -10.37 21.43
C TYR A 435 -6.83 -9.97 22.82
N GLN A 436 -6.29 -8.89 23.35
CA GLN A 436 -6.70 -8.35 24.65
C GLN A 436 -8.21 -8.04 24.63
N HIS A 437 -8.68 -7.36 23.59
CA HIS A 437 -10.07 -6.96 23.48
C HIS A 437 -11.01 -8.16 23.32
N PHE A 438 -10.86 -8.99 22.27
CA PHE A 438 -11.84 -10.02 21.92
C PHE A 438 -11.72 -11.30 22.77
N VAL A 439 -10.51 -11.69 23.18
CA VAL A 439 -10.28 -12.94 23.88
C VAL A 439 -10.29 -12.74 25.40
N VAL A 440 -9.61 -11.69 25.91
CA VAL A 440 -9.45 -11.48 27.35
C VAL A 440 -10.60 -10.71 27.97
N GLU A 441 -10.97 -9.55 27.39
CA GLU A 441 -11.94 -8.63 27.97
C GLU A 441 -13.38 -9.01 27.59
N GLN A 442 -13.69 -9.04 26.30
CA GLN A 442 -15.05 -9.30 25.82
C GLN A 442 -15.41 -10.79 25.81
N GLN A 443 -14.42 -11.68 25.75
CA GLN A 443 -14.61 -13.14 25.69
C GLN A 443 -15.57 -13.60 24.57
N THR A 444 -15.59 -12.85 23.47
CA THR A 444 -16.40 -13.15 22.28
C THR A 444 -15.73 -14.15 21.34
N MET A 445 -14.42 -14.42 21.54
CA MET A 445 -13.63 -15.33 20.73
C MET A 445 -12.74 -16.23 21.63
N THR A 446 -12.58 -17.50 21.26
CA THR A 446 -11.63 -18.36 21.97
C THR A 446 -10.19 -18.06 21.51
N GLN A 447 -9.19 -18.34 22.35
CA GLN A 447 -7.78 -18.23 21.95
C GLN A 447 -7.45 -19.08 20.72
N ALA A 448 -8.03 -20.28 20.60
CA ALA A 448 -7.81 -21.20 19.49
C ALA A 448 -8.36 -20.63 18.18
N ASP A 449 -9.58 -20.09 18.19
CA ASP A 449 -10.19 -19.47 17.02
C ASP A 449 -9.44 -18.20 16.61
N PHE A 450 -9.00 -17.40 17.60
CA PHE A 450 -8.19 -16.22 17.35
C PHE A 450 -6.85 -16.59 16.70
N LEU A 451 -6.13 -17.59 17.22
CA LEU A 451 -4.86 -18.06 16.64
C LEU A 451 -5.05 -18.62 15.22
N ALA A 452 -6.13 -19.36 14.98
CA ALA A 452 -6.46 -19.82 13.64
C ALA A 452 -6.67 -18.65 12.65
N ALA A 453 -7.33 -17.57 13.10
CA ALA A 453 -7.46 -16.35 12.30
C ALA A 453 -6.10 -15.65 12.13
N VAL A 454 -5.26 -15.59 13.17
CA VAL A 454 -3.90 -15.02 13.11
C VAL A 454 -3.06 -15.70 12.03
N HIS A 455 -3.05 -17.04 11.97
CA HIS A 455 -2.33 -17.80 10.93
C HIS A 455 -2.79 -17.45 9.51
N LYS A 456 -4.05 -17.02 9.35
CA LYS A 456 -4.61 -16.66 8.03
C LYS A 456 -4.38 -15.20 7.64
N ILE A 457 -4.56 -14.24 8.59
CA ILE A 457 -4.70 -12.83 8.21
C ILE A 457 -3.82 -11.85 8.98
N SER A 458 -3.00 -12.27 9.96
CA SER A 458 -2.12 -11.35 10.67
C SER A 458 -1.16 -10.63 9.72
N ARG A 459 -0.89 -9.35 9.99
CA ARG A 459 0.12 -8.54 9.27
C ARG A 459 1.51 -9.17 9.39
N ASP A 460 1.85 -9.74 10.53
CA ASP A 460 3.13 -10.39 10.79
C ASP A 460 3.42 -11.55 9.82
N ASN A 461 2.40 -12.18 9.25
CA ASN A 461 2.58 -13.23 8.26
C ASN A 461 3.31 -12.75 7.00
N ALA A 462 3.13 -11.47 6.64
CA ALA A 462 3.83 -10.83 5.54
C ALA A 462 5.18 -10.22 5.95
N ARG A 463 5.43 -10.04 7.26
CA ARG A 463 6.59 -9.31 7.80
C ARG A 463 7.78 -10.20 8.15
N THR A 464 7.69 -11.53 7.92
CA THR A 464 8.83 -12.44 8.07
C THR A 464 9.98 -12.02 7.14
N PRO A 465 11.24 -12.22 7.56
CA PRO A 465 12.40 -11.93 6.73
C PRO A 465 12.33 -12.59 5.36
N MET A 466 12.81 -11.85 4.33
CA MET A 466 12.94 -12.36 2.97
C MET A 466 13.85 -13.58 2.92
N GLN A 467 13.47 -14.58 2.14
CA GLN A 467 14.16 -15.86 2.04
C GLN A 467 15.08 -15.87 0.80
N TRP A 468 16.35 -15.50 0.99
CA TRP A 468 17.32 -15.40 -0.11
C TRP A 468 17.91 -16.74 -0.51
N ASP A 469 18.25 -17.57 0.48
CA ASP A 469 18.84 -18.90 0.25
C ASP A 469 18.57 -19.85 1.44
N ASP A 470 19.20 -21.02 1.42
CA ASP A 470 19.06 -22.07 2.44
C ASP A 470 20.13 -22.00 3.55
N SER A 471 20.90 -20.92 3.62
CA SER A 471 21.83 -20.66 4.72
C SER A 471 21.09 -20.21 6.00
N GLU A 472 21.81 -20.12 7.12
CA GLU A 472 21.26 -19.67 8.39
C GLU A 472 20.48 -18.35 8.23
N ASN A 473 19.34 -18.24 8.91
CA ASN A 473 18.42 -17.09 8.82
C ASN A 473 17.97 -16.78 7.39
N ALA A 474 17.88 -17.79 6.51
CA ALA A 474 17.48 -17.65 5.11
C ALA A 474 18.39 -16.72 4.27
N GLY A 475 19.64 -16.51 4.66
CA GLY A 475 20.53 -15.53 4.05
C GLY A 475 20.12 -14.07 4.25
N PHE A 476 19.16 -13.81 5.13
CA PHE A 476 18.68 -12.46 5.46
C PHE A 476 19.68 -11.68 6.33
N THR A 477 20.24 -12.31 7.36
CA THR A 477 21.16 -11.71 8.33
C THR A 477 22.18 -12.71 8.86
N ASN A 478 23.36 -12.23 9.23
CA ASN A 478 24.35 -12.98 10.01
C ASN A 478 24.16 -12.82 11.53
N GLY A 479 23.22 -11.98 11.96
CA GLY A 479 22.85 -11.75 13.36
C GLY A 479 21.59 -12.49 13.76
N THR A 480 20.96 -12.05 14.85
CA THR A 480 19.64 -12.57 15.27
C THR A 480 18.55 -11.76 14.57
N PRO A 481 17.69 -12.38 13.73
CA PRO A 481 16.62 -11.66 13.06
C PRO A 481 15.66 -10.99 14.06
N TRP A 482 15.22 -9.78 13.77
CA TRP A 482 14.27 -9.01 14.58
C TRP A 482 12.92 -9.72 14.73
N PHE A 483 12.55 -10.49 13.70
CA PHE A 483 11.38 -11.34 13.65
C PHE A 483 11.77 -12.72 13.13
N LYS A 484 11.12 -13.74 13.63
CA LYS A 484 11.43 -15.14 13.31
C LYS A 484 11.28 -15.42 11.82
N VAL A 485 12.30 -16.05 11.23
CA VAL A 485 12.26 -16.50 9.83
C VAL A 485 11.24 -17.62 9.69
N ASN A 486 10.50 -17.64 8.59
CA ASN A 486 9.59 -18.75 8.28
C ASN A 486 10.41 -20.05 8.14
N PRO A 487 10.11 -21.11 8.91
CA PRO A 487 10.94 -22.31 8.95
C PRO A 487 11.03 -23.10 7.63
N ASN A 488 10.21 -22.75 6.64
CA ASN A 488 10.25 -23.39 5.32
C ASN A 488 11.30 -22.78 4.36
N TYR A 489 12.11 -21.82 4.82
CA TYR A 489 13.13 -21.17 3.98
C TYR A 489 14.13 -22.15 3.32
N PRO A 490 14.45 -23.32 3.90
CA PRO A 490 15.32 -24.27 3.21
C PRO A 490 14.73 -24.77 1.89
N ASP A 491 13.41 -24.74 1.72
CA ASP A 491 12.72 -25.21 0.51
C ASP A 491 12.17 -24.09 -0.36
N ILE A 492 11.77 -22.97 0.24
CA ILE A 492 11.24 -21.80 -0.44
C ILE A 492 12.22 -20.63 -0.26
N ASN A 493 13.00 -20.34 -1.29
CA ASN A 493 13.93 -19.21 -1.30
C ASN A 493 14.32 -18.81 -2.71
N VAL A 494 14.87 -17.60 -2.86
CA VAL A 494 15.28 -17.02 -4.15
C VAL A 494 16.28 -17.92 -4.87
N ALA A 495 17.31 -18.42 -4.18
CA ALA A 495 18.36 -19.21 -4.81
C ALA A 495 17.86 -20.53 -5.40
N LYS A 496 16.88 -21.17 -4.77
CA LYS A 496 16.22 -22.38 -5.25
C LYS A 496 15.23 -22.07 -6.36
N ASP A 497 14.38 -21.05 -6.20
CA ASP A 497 13.37 -20.70 -7.19
C ASP A 497 14.00 -20.32 -8.54
N LEU A 498 15.07 -19.51 -8.54
CA LEU A 498 15.77 -19.12 -9.75
C LEU A 498 16.32 -20.32 -10.57
N LYS A 499 16.64 -21.44 -9.90
CA LYS A 499 17.13 -22.68 -10.53
C LYS A 499 15.99 -23.64 -10.88
N ALA A 500 14.83 -23.47 -10.28
CA ALA A 500 13.71 -24.37 -10.44
C ALA A 500 13.21 -24.39 -11.91
N GLU A 501 12.73 -25.53 -12.34
CA GLU A 501 11.97 -25.65 -13.57
C GLU A 501 10.65 -24.90 -13.47
N LYS A 502 9.86 -25.16 -12.42
CA LYS A 502 8.68 -24.38 -12.04
C LYS A 502 9.11 -23.23 -11.14
N SER A 503 9.55 -22.12 -11.72
CA SER A 503 10.00 -20.91 -11.02
C SER A 503 8.90 -19.86 -11.03
N VAL A 504 8.45 -19.45 -9.85
CA VAL A 504 7.48 -18.36 -9.68
C VAL A 504 8.10 -17.06 -10.18
N PHE A 505 9.37 -16.80 -9.87
CA PHE A 505 10.11 -15.62 -10.33
C PHE A 505 10.12 -15.47 -11.85
N LYS A 506 10.43 -16.55 -12.57
CA LYS A 506 10.45 -16.52 -14.05
C LYS A 506 9.05 -16.29 -14.63
N TYR A 507 8.02 -16.76 -13.93
CA TYR A 507 6.64 -16.52 -14.34
C TYR A 507 6.26 -15.04 -14.17
N TYR A 508 6.64 -14.42 -13.03
CA TYR A 508 6.47 -12.97 -12.81
C TYR A 508 7.27 -12.15 -13.82
N GLN A 509 8.52 -12.53 -14.14
CA GLN A 509 9.29 -11.87 -15.21
C GLN A 509 8.52 -11.82 -16.53
N GLU A 510 7.88 -12.93 -16.91
CA GLU A 510 7.10 -12.99 -18.15
C GLU A 510 5.84 -12.13 -18.08
N LEU A 511 5.12 -12.12 -16.97
CA LEU A 511 3.97 -11.23 -16.76
C LEU A 511 4.37 -9.75 -16.83
N ILE A 512 5.50 -9.38 -16.21
CA ILE A 512 6.06 -8.03 -16.27
C ILE A 512 6.45 -7.67 -17.70
N ARG A 513 7.10 -8.57 -18.42
CA ARG A 513 7.43 -8.37 -19.84
C ARG A 513 6.18 -8.12 -20.68
N LEU A 514 5.15 -8.96 -20.52
CA LEU A 514 3.88 -8.80 -21.22
C LEU A 514 3.23 -7.45 -20.91
N ARG A 515 3.27 -7.01 -19.64
CA ARG A 515 2.75 -5.70 -19.25
C ARG A 515 3.38 -4.55 -20.01
N LYS A 516 4.70 -4.60 -20.23
CA LYS A 516 5.47 -3.57 -20.94
C LYS A 516 5.27 -3.60 -22.46
N THR A 517 5.03 -4.79 -23.03
CA THR A 517 5.00 -4.97 -24.49
C THR A 517 3.61 -5.05 -25.08
N GLU A 518 2.57 -5.27 -24.26
CA GLU A 518 1.23 -5.59 -24.74
C GLU A 518 0.21 -4.51 -24.33
N ASP A 519 -0.11 -3.61 -25.23
CA ASP A 519 -1.06 -2.51 -25.00
C ASP A 519 -2.45 -2.98 -24.56
N ILE A 520 -2.83 -4.21 -24.89
CA ILE A 520 -4.12 -4.78 -24.51
C ILE A 520 -4.28 -4.86 -22.97
N LEU A 521 -3.20 -5.03 -22.21
CA LEU A 521 -3.23 -5.03 -20.75
C LEU A 521 -3.44 -3.63 -20.17
N LYS A 522 -3.06 -2.58 -20.91
CA LYS A 522 -3.11 -1.19 -20.49
C LYS A 522 -4.40 -0.49 -20.94
N THR A 523 -4.81 -0.73 -22.18
CA THR A 523 -5.89 0.03 -22.85
C THR A 523 -7.06 -0.83 -23.29
N GLY A 524 -6.95 -2.16 -23.19
CA GLY A 524 -8.01 -3.09 -23.59
C GLY A 524 -9.27 -2.94 -22.74
N THR A 525 -10.41 -3.22 -23.35
CA THR A 525 -11.68 -3.31 -22.61
C THR A 525 -11.70 -4.53 -21.71
N TYR A 526 -12.58 -4.56 -20.73
CA TYR A 526 -12.79 -5.66 -19.80
C TYR A 526 -14.20 -6.24 -19.95
N LYS A 527 -14.31 -7.56 -19.89
CA LYS A 527 -15.61 -8.25 -19.80
C LYS A 527 -15.48 -9.51 -18.95
N LEU A 528 -16.17 -9.56 -17.81
CA LEU A 528 -16.26 -10.74 -16.97
C LEU A 528 -16.99 -11.87 -17.72
N LEU A 529 -16.50 -13.09 -17.56
CA LEU A 529 -17.14 -14.34 -17.96
C LEU A 529 -17.40 -15.19 -16.72
N LEU A 530 -18.38 -16.09 -16.77
CA LEU A 530 -18.71 -16.99 -15.66
C LEU A 530 -18.86 -16.28 -14.31
N PRO A 531 -19.69 -15.24 -14.19
CA PRO A 531 -19.78 -14.42 -12.98
C PRO A 531 -20.13 -15.23 -11.74
N GLU A 532 -21.00 -16.24 -11.85
CA GLU A 532 -21.50 -17.03 -10.72
C GLU A 532 -20.67 -18.28 -10.39
N ASP A 533 -19.61 -18.58 -11.17
CA ASP A 533 -18.80 -19.77 -10.93
C ASP A 533 -17.89 -19.59 -9.70
N GLU A 534 -17.90 -20.55 -8.78
CA GLU A 534 -17.17 -20.46 -7.50
C GLU A 534 -15.72 -20.94 -7.58
N ALA A 535 -15.27 -21.45 -8.74
CA ALA A 535 -13.92 -21.97 -8.94
C ALA A 535 -13.14 -21.24 -10.04
N ILE A 536 -13.84 -20.80 -11.10
CA ILE A 536 -13.22 -20.18 -12.27
C ILE A 536 -13.31 -18.66 -12.21
N PHE A 537 -12.16 -18.01 -12.40
CA PHE A 537 -12.11 -16.59 -12.74
C PHE A 537 -11.70 -16.45 -14.21
N ALA A 538 -12.61 -15.94 -15.02
CA ALA A 538 -12.40 -15.76 -16.45
C ALA A 538 -12.87 -14.37 -16.90
N TYR A 539 -12.08 -13.71 -17.76
CA TYR A 539 -12.47 -12.44 -18.37
C TYR A 539 -11.77 -12.22 -19.71
N LEU A 540 -12.39 -11.39 -20.51
CA LEU A 540 -11.82 -10.93 -21.78
C LEU A 540 -11.14 -9.56 -21.61
N ARG A 541 -10.01 -9.43 -22.32
CA ARG A 541 -9.41 -8.12 -22.64
C ARG A 541 -9.48 -7.97 -24.17
N GLN A 542 -9.86 -6.78 -24.63
CA GLN A 542 -9.95 -6.53 -26.08
C GLN A 542 -9.40 -5.16 -26.43
N ASN A 543 -8.52 -5.12 -27.44
CA ASN A 543 -7.98 -3.88 -28.02
C ASN A 543 -7.95 -4.01 -29.55
N GLY A 544 -8.82 -3.27 -30.24
CA GLY A 544 -9.02 -3.41 -31.68
C GLY A 544 -9.47 -4.83 -32.07
N SER A 545 -8.72 -5.47 -32.95
CA SER A 545 -8.97 -6.86 -33.38
C SER A 545 -8.36 -7.92 -32.48
N LYS A 546 -7.50 -7.53 -31.50
CA LYS A 546 -6.85 -8.44 -30.58
C LYS A 546 -7.76 -8.71 -29.38
N THR A 547 -8.01 -9.97 -29.09
CA THR A 547 -8.81 -10.39 -27.93
C THR A 547 -8.03 -11.42 -27.14
N TRP A 548 -7.85 -11.18 -25.84
CA TRP A 548 -7.27 -12.13 -24.91
C TRP A 548 -8.34 -12.66 -23.95
N LEU A 549 -8.36 -13.97 -23.77
CA LEU A 549 -9.06 -14.64 -22.68
C LEU A 549 -8.05 -14.91 -21.57
N VAL A 550 -8.28 -14.30 -20.42
CA VAL A 550 -7.57 -14.58 -19.16
C VAL A 550 -8.44 -15.54 -18.36
N LEU A 551 -7.89 -16.66 -17.94
CA LEU A 551 -8.65 -17.74 -17.34
C LEU A 551 -7.81 -18.42 -16.25
N ALA A 552 -8.38 -18.60 -15.06
CA ALA A 552 -7.77 -19.39 -13.99
C ALA A 552 -8.82 -20.22 -13.24
N ASN A 553 -8.47 -21.47 -13.01
CA ASN A 553 -9.12 -22.31 -12.00
C ASN A 553 -8.48 -21.96 -10.64
N LEU A 554 -9.20 -21.37 -9.73
CA LEU A 554 -8.71 -21.01 -8.39
C LEU A 554 -9.13 -22.06 -7.34
N SER A 555 -9.25 -23.34 -7.73
CA SER A 555 -9.58 -24.46 -6.85
C SER A 555 -8.62 -25.63 -7.05
N GLU A 556 -8.67 -26.58 -6.13
CA GLU A 556 -7.91 -27.83 -6.21
C GLU A 556 -8.56 -28.89 -7.11
N ASN A 557 -9.77 -28.64 -7.57
CA ASN A 557 -10.53 -29.56 -8.39
C ASN A 557 -10.15 -29.43 -9.86
N MET A 558 -10.24 -30.54 -10.59
CA MET A 558 -10.21 -30.51 -12.05
C MET A 558 -11.59 -30.07 -12.57
N ILE A 559 -11.61 -29.04 -13.40
CA ILE A 559 -12.85 -28.42 -13.91
C ILE A 559 -12.97 -28.71 -15.41
N LYS A 560 -14.12 -29.18 -15.83
CA LYS A 560 -14.46 -29.35 -17.25
C LYS A 560 -14.99 -28.04 -17.80
N LEU A 561 -14.15 -27.34 -18.54
CA LEU A 561 -14.46 -26.01 -19.06
C LEU A 561 -15.56 -26.01 -20.09
N GLU A 562 -15.66 -27.08 -20.92
CA GLU A 562 -16.70 -27.25 -21.93
C GLU A 562 -18.13 -27.34 -21.36
N GLU A 563 -18.27 -27.75 -20.08
CA GLU A 563 -19.56 -27.77 -19.38
C GLU A 563 -19.98 -26.36 -18.92
N LEU A 564 -19.05 -25.38 -18.82
CA LEU A 564 -19.27 -24.04 -18.31
C LEU A 564 -19.41 -23.01 -19.43
N MET A 565 -18.65 -23.14 -20.52
CA MET A 565 -18.65 -22.21 -21.64
C MET A 565 -18.23 -22.87 -22.95
N PRO A 566 -18.70 -22.37 -24.11
CA PRO A 566 -18.13 -22.77 -25.39
C PRO A 566 -16.64 -22.47 -25.45
N LEU A 567 -15.84 -23.44 -25.89
CA LEU A 567 -14.42 -23.24 -26.08
C LEU A 567 -14.17 -22.32 -27.28
N PRO A 568 -13.39 -21.27 -27.15
CA PRO A 568 -13.07 -20.39 -28.27
C PRO A 568 -12.01 -21.02 -29.20
N ASP A 569 -11.97 -20.54 -30.43
CA ASP A 569 -10.86 -20.84 -31.34
C ASP A 569 -9.61 -20.08 -30.89
N VAL A 570 -8.62 -20.81 -30.39
CA VAL A 570 -7.37 -20.27 -29.88
C VAL A 570 -6.37 -20.05 -31.01
N LYS A 571 -5.92 -18.81 -31.20
CA LYS A 571 -4.87 -18.43 -32.15
C LYS A 571 -3.48 -18.66 -31.59
N ALA A 572 -3.29 -18.33 -30.31
CA ALA A 572 -2.00 -18.48 -29.62
C ALA A 572 -2.18 -18.58 -28.10
N THR A 573 -1.33 -19.36 -27.46
CA THR A 573 -1.14 -19.31 -26.01
C THR A 573 -0.12 -18.22 -25.68
N VAL A 574 -0.52 -17.24 -24.90
CA VAL A 574 0.32 -16.10 -24.49
C VAL A 574 1.18 -16.49 -23.30
N ILE A 575 0.56 -17.00 -22.24
CA ILE A 575 1.24 -17.54 -21.06
C ILE A 575 0.40 -18.63 -20.39
N THR A 576 1.06 -19.59 -19.77
CA THR A 576 0.41 -20.64 -18.96
C THR A 576 1.34 -21.06 -17.84
N ASN A 577 0.78 -21.41 -16.68
CA ASN A 577 1.54 -21.93 -15.55
C ASN A 577 1.77 -23.45 -15.60
N TYR A 578 1.15 -24.15 -16.53
CA TYR A 578 1.42 -25.57 -16.82
C TYR A 578 2.14 -25.70 -18.15
N ARG A 579 3.45 -25.93 -18.13
CA ARG A 579 4.34 -25.90 -19.31
C ARG A 579 4.00 -26.90 -20.43
N ASP A 580 3.36 -28.01 -20.08
CA ASP A 580 2.89 -29.00 -21.05
C ASP A 580 1.60 -28.55 -21.77
N ARG A 581 1.03 -27.41 -21.37
CA ARG A 581 -0.15 -26.82 -21.98
C ARG A 581 0.25 -25.96 -23.18
N THR A 582 -0.04 -26.40 -24.36
CA THR A 582 0.23 -25.68 -25.63
C THR A 582 -1.01 -25.00 -26.20
N ASN A 583 -2.20 -25.33 -25.70
CA ASN A 583 -3.49 -24.79 -26.15
C ASN A 583 -4.51 -24.85 -25.00
N LEU A 584 -5.63 -24.14 -25.11
CA LEU A 584 -6.74 -24.29 -24.19
C LEU A 584 -7.35 -25.68 -24.34
N SER A 585 -7.64 -26.34 -23.23
CA SER A 585 -8.19 -27.68 -23.20
C SER A 585 -9.61 -27.69 -22.64
N GLU A 586 -10.33 -28.74 -22.88
CA GLU A 586 -11.66 -29.01 -22.31
C GLU A 586 -11.66 -29.08 -20.78
N THR A 587 -10.49 -29.31 -20.17
CA THR A 587 -10.33 -29.38 -18.71
C THR A 587 -9.24 -28.46 -18.22
N LEU A 588 -9.45 -27.86 -17.04
CA LEU A 588 -8.45 -27.11 -16.26
C LEU A 588 -8.08 -27.94 -15.02
N ARG A 589 -6.78 -28.04 -14.77
CA ARG A 589 -6.22 -28.68 -13.58
C ARG A 589 -6.31 -27.75 -12.37
N ALA A 590 -5.97 -28.25 -11.19
CA ALA A 590 -5.87 -27.45 -9.96
C ALA A 590 -4.99 -26.21 -10.17
N TYR A 591 -5.50 -25.04 -9.84
CA TYR A 591 -4.82 -23.75 -10.00
C TYR A 591 -4.21 -23.51 -11.38
N GLU A 592 -4.76 -24.13 -12.43
CA GLU A 592 -4.29 -23.88 -13.78
C GLU A 592 -4.75 -22.50 -14.27
N ALA A 593 -3.79 -21.71 -14.76
CA ALA A 593 -4.03 -20.40 -15.31
C ALA A 593 -3.42 -20.26 -16.71
N VAL A 594 -4.15 -19.57 -17.58
CA VAL A 594 -3.73 -19.35 -18.97
C VAL A 594 -4.24 -18.01 -19.49
N ILE A 595 -3.42 -17.36 -20.31
CA ILE A 595 -3.86 -16.28 -21.20
C ILE A 595 -3.72 -16.79 -22.63
N VAL A 596 -4.80 -16.73 -23.38
CA VAL A 596 -4.82 -17.10 -24.80
C VAL A 596 -5.34 -15.96 -25.66
N GLU A 597 -4.81 -15.83 -26.88
CA GLU A 597 -5.39 -14.98 -27.93
C GLU A 597 -6.46 -15.77 -28.69
N ILE A 598 -7.64 -15.18 -28.86
CA ILE A 598 -8.81 -15.78 -29.51
C ILE A 598 -9.34 -14.91 -30.65
#